data_3013ee4a86b8236cfbcd0a4956b3dc6e
#
_entry.id   3013ee4a86b8236cfbcd0a4956b3dc6e
#
_cell.length_a   1.000
_cell.length_b   1.000
_cell.length_c   1.000
_cell.angle_alpha   90.00
_cell.angle_beta   90.00
_cell.angle_gamma   90.00
#
_symmetry.space_group_name_H-M   'P 1'
#
loop_
_entity.id
_entity.type
_entity.pdbx_description
1 polymer ?
#
loop_
_entity_poly.entity_id
_entity_poly.type
_entity_poly.pdbx_seq_one_letter_code
_entity_poly.pdbx_strand_id
1 'polypeptide(L)'
;MVFSDVLQEVSSRVEGSIGYVVMGMDGIPIERLIADRRHNFDMIATESTTLLRSTRQASEELGAGPLRELSFATDQFTVLAVAITDEYILLGALSNESNYGKARFYMKRAALRLEKEFV
;
A
#
# COMPACT_ATOMS: atom_id res chain seq x y z
N MET A 1 -16.30 -7.72 -6.99
CA MET A 1 -15.52 -6.67 -7.66
C MET A 1 -14.04 -6.96 -7.51
N VAL A 2 -13.26 -6.75 -8.56
CA VAL A 2 -11.85 -7.17 -8.60
C VAL A 2 -11.01 -6.54 -7.50
N PHE A 3 -11.17 -5.24 -7.27
CA PHE A 3 -10.38 -4.54 -6.24
C PHE A 3 -10.61 -5.15 -4.86
N SER A 4 -11.86 -5.31 -4.45
CA SER A 4 -12.15 -5.84 -3.11
C SER A 4 -11.70 -7.29 -2.97
N ASP A 5 -11.85 -8.10 -4.03
CA ASP A 5 -11.41 -9.50 -4.00
C ASP A 5 -9.90 -9.61 -3.83
N VAL A 6 -9.13 -8.75 -4.52
CA VAL A 6 -7.67 -8.73 -4.41
C VAL A 6 -7.25 -8.32 -3.01
N LEU A 7 -7.87 -7.27 -2.44
CA LEU A 7 -7.55 -6.84 -1.08
C LEU A 7 -7.90 -7.90 -0.04
N GLN A 8 -9.02 -8.58 -0.21
CA GLN A 8 -9.43 -9.69 0.66
C GLN A 8 -8.42 -10.83 0.61
N GLU A 9 -7.93 -11.17 -0.56
CA GLU A 9 -6.94 -12.22 -0.71
C GLU A 9 -5.65 -11.89 0.05
N VAL A 10 -5.13 -10.67 -0.13
CA VAL A 10 -3.92 -10.25 0.58
C VAL A 10 -4.15 -10.33 2.09
N SER A 11 -5.25 -9.77 2.57
CA SER A 11 -5.57 -9.75 4.00
C SER A 11 -5.67 -11.17 4.57
N SER A 12 -6.26 -12.10 3.84
CA SER A 12 -6.42 -13.48 4.28
C SER A 12 -5.10 -14.23 4.35
N ARG A 13 -4.10 -13.82 3.59
CA ARG A 13 -2.78 -14.47 3.51
C ARG A 13 -1.77 -13.89 4.48
N VAL A 14 -2.02 -12.71 5.02
CA VAL A 14 -1.05 -11.98 5.85
C VAL A 14 -1.65 -11.76 7.24
N GLU A 15 -1.15 -12.51 8.23
CA GLU A 15 -1.54 -12.31 9.62
C GLU A 15 -1.04 -10.95 10.10
N GLY A 16 -1.85 -10.28 10.91
CA GLY A 16 -1.52 -8.97 11.44
C GLY A 16 -1.80 -7.83 10.47
N SER A 17 -2.58 -8.08 9.42
CA SER A 17 -3.04 -7.01 8.53
C SER A 17 -3.89 -6.01 9.30
N ILE A 18 -3.58 -4.71 9.14
CA ILE A 18 -4.38 -3.62 9.69
C ILE A 18 -5.35 -3.12 8.63
N GLY A 19 -4.87 -2.88 7.43
CA GLY A 19 -5.71 -2.46 6.33
C GLY A 19 -4.94 -2.32 5.03
N TYR A 20 -5.69 -2.23 3.93
CA TYR A 20 -5.16 -2.05 2.59
C TYR A 20 -6.02 -1.03 1.84
N VAL A 21 -5.40 -0.27 0.97
CA VAL A 21 -6.11 0.68 0.12
C VAL A 21 -5.45 0.74 -1.25
N VAL A 22 -6.30 0.74 -2.28
CA VAL A 22 -5.89 1.11 -3.65
C VAL A 22 -6.27 2.56 -3.81
N MET A 23 -5.31 3.39 -4.13
CA MET A 23 -5.56 4.83 -4.27
C MET A 23 -4.67 5.45 -5.32
N GLY A 24 -5.08 6.64 -5.79
CA GLY A 24 -4.25 7.46 -6.65
C GLY A 24 -3.11 8.09 -5.88
N MET A 25 -2.08 8.52 -6.59
CA MET A 25 -0.99 9.31 -6.00
C MET A 25 -1.46 10.67 -5.48
N ASP A 26 -2.67 11.09 -5.86
CA ASP A 26 -3.34 12.27 -5.33
C ASP A 26 -3.99 12.03 -3.96
N GLY A 27 -3.98 10.79 -3.48
CA GLY A 27 -4.55 10.41 -2.20
C GLY A 27 -6.02 10.03 -2.23
N ILE A 28 -6.64 9.99 -3.41
CA ILE A 28 -8.06 9.63 -3.54
C ILE A 28 -8.19 8.10 -3.53
N PRO A 29 -8.89 7.52 -2.54
CA PRO A 29 -9.05 6.07 -2.47
C PRO A 29 -10.05 5.57 -3.51
N ILE A 30 -9.74 4.40 -4.07
CA ILE A 30 -10.63 3.68 -4.99
C ILE A 30 -11.35 2.57 -4.24
N GLU A 31 -10.61 1.78 -3.48
CA GLU A 31 -11.15 0.69 -2.68
C GLU A 31 -10.26 0.49 -1.47
N ARG A 32 -10.86 0.15 -0.34
CA ARG A 32 -10.10 -0.13 0.88
C ARG A 32 -10.70 -1.32 1.63
N LEU A 33 -9.86 -1.92 2.45
CA LEU A 33 -10.26 -2.98 3.36
C LEU A 33 -9.61 -2.71 4.71
N ILE A 34 -10.41 -2.63 5.76
CA ILE A 34 -9.91 -2.46 7.13
C ILE A 34 -10.08 -3.80 7.84
N ALA A 35 -8.96 -4.41 8.22
CA ALA A 35 -8.95 -5.70 8.89
C ALA A 35 -8.89 -5.57 10.41
N ASP A 36 -8.27 -4.52 10.92
CA ASP A 36 -8.11 -4.27 12.35
C ASP A 36 -8.48 -2.82 12.67
N ARG A 37 -9.59 -2.62 13.36
CA ARG A 37 -10.12 -1.29 13.66
C ARG A 37 -9.53 -0.66 14.91
N ARG A 38 -8.59 -1.30 15.57
CA ARG A 38 -7.87 -0.71 16.71
C ARG A 38 -6.97 0.43 16.28
N HIS A 39 -6.62 0.50 14.99
CA HIS A 39 -5.86 1.59 14.39
C HIS A 39 -6.77 2.41 13.48
N ASN A 40 -6.48 3.70 13.36
CA ASN A 40 -7.16 4.54 12.38
C ASN A 40 -6.46 4.40 11.03
N PHE A 41 -6.85 3.39 10.28
CA PHE A 41 -6.21 3.10 8.99
C PHE A 41 -6.34 4.25 8.00
N ASP A 42 -7.49 4.91 7.96
CA ASP A 42 -7.69 6.03 7.02
C ASP A 42 -6.69 7.17 7.27
N MET A 43 -6.40 7.45 8.54
CA MET A 43 -5.40 8.45 8.89
C MET A 43 -3.99 7.98 8.50
N ILE A 44 -3.67 6.71 8.75
CA ILE A 44 -2.38 6.13 8.34
C ILE A 44 -2.19 6.30 6.83
N ALA A 45 -3.21 5.96 6.04
CA ALA A 45 -3.15 6.06 4.59
C ALA A 45 -2.98 7.51 4.13
N THR A 46 -3.75 8.43 4.70
CA THR A 46 -3.70 9.85 4.34
C THR A 46 -2.34 10.46 4.63
N GLU A 47 -1.81 10.24 5.84
CA GLU A 47 -0.50 10.77 6.21
C GLU A 47 0.63 10.12 5.41
N SER A 48 0.50 8.85 5.09
CA SER A 48 1.49 8.13 4.28
C SER A 48 1.58 8.69 2.86
N THR A 49 0.49 9.24 2.32
CA THR A 49 0.48 9.86 1.01
C THR A 49 1.45 11.03 0.92
N THR A 50 1.59 11.80 1.99
CA THR A 50 2.56 12.91 2.06
C THR A 50 3.98 12.40 1.89
N LEU A 51 4.33 11.31 2.56
CA LEU A 51 5.65 10.68 2.44
C LEU A 51 5.89 10.14 1.04
N LEU A 52 4.86 9.53 0.45
CA LEU A 52 4.95 9.01 -0.92
C LEU A 52 5.24 10.11 -1.92
N ARG A 53 4.53 11.22 -1.83
CA ARG A 53 4.73 12.36 -2.74
C ARG A 53 6.12 12.95 -2.60
N SER A 54 6.58 13.12 -1.37
CA SER A 54 7.91 13.63 -1.08
C SER A 54 9.00 12.72 -1.63
N THR A 55 8.85 11.42 -1.42
CA THR A 55 9.80 10.42 -1.91
C THR A 55 9.78 10.35 -3.44
N ARG A 56 8.61 10.44 -4.05
CA ARG A 56 8.47 10.47 -5.50
C ARG A 56 9.21 11.66 -6.10
N GLN A 57 9.07 12.84 -5.50
CA GLN A 57 9.77 14.03 -5.93
C GLN A 57 11.29 13.85 -5.82
N ALA A 58 11.75 13.29 -4.72
CA ALA A 58 13.18 13.01 -4.53
C ALA A 58 13.72 12.05 -5.61
N SER A 59 12.93 11.02 -5.94
CA SER A 59 13.30 10.08 -7.00
C SER A 59 13.44 10.78 -8.36
N GLU A 60 12.51 11.69 -8.67
CA GLU A 60 12.57 12.48 -9.91
C GLU A 60 13.81 13.37 -9.95
N GLU A 61 14.10 14.06 -8.86
CA GLU A 61 15.28 14.95 -8.77
C GLU A 61 16.60 14.17 -8.88
N LEU A 62 16.62 12.94 -8.41
CA LEU A 62 17.79 12.06 -8.54
C LEU A 62 17.93 11.43 -9.93
N GLY A 63 16.91 11.58 -10.78
CA GLY A 63 16.89 10.90 -12.08
C GLY A 63 16.82 9.38 -11.92
N ALA A 64 16.24 8.90 -10.82
CA ALA A 64 16.23 7.47 -10.50
C ALA A 64 15.08 6.70 -11.15
N GLY A 65 14.17 7.40 -11.84
CA GLY A 65 13.00 6.79 -12.46
C GLY A 65 11.80 6.75 -11.53
N PRO A 66 10.71 6.08 -11.95
CA PRO A 66 9.49 6.00 -11.14
C PRO A 66 9.70 5.30 -9.80
N LEU A 67 9.07 5.82 -8.76
CA LEU A 67 9.08 5.20 -7.44
C LEU A 67 8.29 3.88 -7.50
N ARG A 68 8.90 2.79 -7.07
CA ARG A 68 8.27 1.46 -7.10
C ARG A 68 7.70 1.03 -5.78
N GLU A 69 8.36 1.36 -4.69
CA GLU A 69 7.87 1.02 -3.36
C GLU A 69 8.49 1.90 -2.30
N LEU A 70 7.77 2.06 -1.21
CA LEU A 70 8.21 2.79 -0.02
C LEU A 70 7.69 2.04 1.18
N SER A 71 8.53 1.85 2.18
CA SER A 71 8.07 1.31 3.46
C SER A 71 8.67 2.08 4.61
N PHE A 72 7.95 2.11 5.71
CA PHE A 72 8.48 2.63 6.97
C PHE A 72 7.85 1.88 8.14
N ALA A 73 8.58 1.81 9.22
CA ALA A 73 8.10 1.13 10.42
C ALA A 73 8.19 2.08 11.61
N THR A 74 7.17 2.01 12.44
CA THR A 74 7.12 2.71 13.73
C THR A 74 7.08 1.67 14.84
N ASP A 75 7.02 2.12 16.09
CA ASP A 75 6.86 1.19 17.21
C ASP A 75 5.53 0.43 17.18
N GLN A 76 4.54 0.95 16.48
CA GLN A 76 3.19 0.41 16.50
C GLN A 76 2.77 -0.32 15.24
N PHE A 77 3.36 0.00 14.09
CA PHE A 77 2.97 -0.63 12.82
C PHE A 77 4.03 -0.40 11.75
N THR A 78 3.88 -1.15 10.68
CA THR A 78 4.70 -1.00 9.46
C THR A 78 3.77 -0.67 8.30
N VAL A 79 4.19 0.29 7.47
CA VAL A 79 3.47 0.64 6.23
C VAL A 79 4.32 0.22 5.04
N LEU A 80 3.67 -0.39 4.07
CA LEU A 80 4.28 -0.71 2.78
C LEU A 80 3.38 -0.18 1.67
N ALA A 81 3.97 0.59 0.76
CA ALA A 81 3.29 1.07 -0.44
C ALA A 81 4.01 0.50 -1.65
N VAL A 82 3.25 -0.08 -2.56
CA VAL A 82 3.75 -0.69 -3.79
C VAL A 82 3.05 -0.03 -4.98
N ALA A 83 3.82 0.46 -5.95
CA ALA A 83 3.26 1.06 -7.15
C ALA A 83 2.49 0.01 -7.96
N ILE A 84 1.28 0.37 -8.40
CA ILE A 84 0.51 -0.40 -9.36
C ILE A 84 0.85 0.13 -10.75
N THR A 85 0.73 1.43 -10.92
CA THR A 85 1.17 2.18 -12.10
C THR A 85 1.89 3.44 -11.62
N ASP A 86 2.27 4.34 -12.51
CA ASP A 86 2.87 5.62 -12.11
C ASP A 86 1.89 6.52 -11.34
N GLU A 87 0.58 6.27 -11.48
CA GLU A 87 -0.46 7.11 -10.89
C GLU A 87 -1.23 6.45 -9.75
N TYR A 88 -1.11 5.13 -9.58
CA TYR A 88 -1.89 4.37 -8.60
C TYR A 88 -0.99 3.48 -7.75
N ILE A 89 -1.34 3.37 -6.49
CA ILE A 89 -0.58 2.58 -5.51
C ILE A 89 -1.49 1.66 -4.72
N LEU A 90 -0.88 0.57 -4.24
CA LEU A 90 -1.45 -0.29 -3.21
C LEU A 90 -0.67 -0.02 -1.92
N LEU A 91 -1.37 0.44 -0.89
CA LEU A 91 -0.76 0.72 0.41
C LEU A 91 -1.36 -0.23 1.45
N GLY A 92 -0.49 -0.83 2.24
CA GLY A 92 -0.90 -1.68 3.36
C GLY A 92 -0.28 -1.24 4.66
N ALA A 93 -1.02 -1.40 5.75
CA ALA A 93 -0.52 -1.22 7.10
C ALA A 93 -0.59 -2.56 7.83
N LEU A 94 0.48 -2.90 8.54
CA LEU A 94 0.70 -4.20 9.13
C LEU A 94 1.13 -4.05 10.58
N SER A 95 0.71 -5.00 11.41
CA SER A 95 1.28 -5.15 12.74
C SER A 95 2.78 -5.43 12.64
N ASN A 96 3.58 -4.95 13.58
CA ASN A 96 5.01 -5.22 13.62
C ASN A 96 5.33 -6.70 13.85
N GLU A 97 4.36 -7.50 14.26
CA GLU A 97 4.49 -8.94 14.40
C GLU A 97 4.24 -9.69 13.09
N SER A 98 3.75 -9.00 12.06
CA SER A 98 3.50 -9.60 10.75
C SER A 98 4.80 -10.02 10.07
N ASN A 99 4.70 -11.04 9.24
CA ASN A 99 5.79 -11.41 8.36
C ASN A 99 5.87 -10.42 7.20
N TYR A 100 6.79 -9.47 7.30
CA TYR A 100 6.94 -8.40 6.32
C TYR A 100 7.25 -8.94 4.92
N GLY A 101 8.14 -9.91 4.80
CA GLY A 101 8.50 -10.49 3.51
C GLY A 101 7.31 -11.15 2.82
N LYS A 102 6.48 -11.84 3.60
CA LYS A 102 5.25 -12.46 3.10
C LYS A 102 4.25 -11.39 2.64
N ALA A 103 4.07 -10.34 3.44
CA ALA A 103 3.19 -9.24 3.10
C ALA A 103 3.65 -8.56 1.80
N ARG A 104 4.93 -8.28 1.68
CA ARG A 104 5.52 -7.67 0.48
C ARG A 104 5.29 -8.54 -0.74
N PHE A 105 5.48 -9.85 -0.61
CA PHE A 105 5.26 -10.80 -1.70
C PHE A 105 3.81 -10.72 -2.20
N TYR A 106 2.84 -10.83 -1.30
CA TYR A 106 1.44 -10.82 -1.69
C TYR A 106 0.97 -9.46 -2.20
N MET A 107 1.48 -8.37 -1.64
CA MET A 107 1.14 -7.03 -2.11
C MET A 107 1.71 -6.77 -3.51
N LYS A 108 2.93 -7.20 -3.79
CA LYS A 108 3.52 -7.04 -5.13
C LYS A 108 2.78 -7.88 -6.15
N ARG A 109 2.40 -9.09 -5.79
CA ARG A 109 1.57 -9.96 -6.64
C ARG A 109 0.20 -9.32 -6.89
N ALA A 110 -0.41 -8.77 -5.85
CA ALA A 110 -1.68 -8.06 -5.98
C ALA A 110 -1.56 -6.85 -6.90
N ALA A 111 -0.48 -6.08 -6.78
CA ALA A 111 -0.24 -4.91 -7.64
C ALA A 111 -0.17 -5.32 -9.12
N LEU A 112 0.46 -6.45 -9.44
CA LEU A 112 0.51 -6.96 -10.80
C LEU A 112 -0.89 -7.30 -11.34
N ARG A 113 -1.74 -7.88 -10.50
CA ARG A 113 -3.14 -8.18 -10.89
C ARG A 113 -3.93 -6.90 -11.08
N LEU A 114 -3.75 -5.92 -10.20
CA LEU A 114 -4.48 -4.65 -10.24
C LEU A 114 -4.05 -3.77 -11.41
N GLU A 115 -2.81 -3.88 -11.86
CA GLU A 115 -2.31 -3.11 -13.00
C GLU A 115 -3.21 -3.25 -14.21
N LYS A 116 -3.74 -4.44 -14.44
CA LYS A 116 -4.61 -4.75 -15.59
C LYS A 116 -5.93 -3.98 -15.55
N GLU A 117 -6.35 -3.52 -14.39
CA GLU A 117 -7.61 -2.78 -14.22
C GLU A 117 -7.46 -1.29 -14.59
N PHE A 118 -6.24 -0.80 -14.77
CA PHE A 118 -5.93 0.58 -15.08
C PHE A 118 -5.44 0.79 -16.52
N VAL A 119 -5.55 -0.21 -17.32
CA VAL A 119 -5.10 -0.15 -18.72
C VAL A 119 -6.24 0.32 -19.64
#